data_2bbf8a9304df7004dd8152c8a426bcc7
#
_entry.id   2bbf8a9304df7004dd8152c8a426bcc7
#
_cell.length_a   1.000
_cell.length_b   1.000
_cell.length_c   1.000
_cell.angle_alpha   90.00
_cell.angle_beta   90.00
_cell.angle_gamma   90.00
#
_symmetry.space_group_name_H-M   'P 1'
#
loop_
_entity.id
_entity.type
_entity.pdbx_description
1 polymer ?
#
loop_
_entity_poly.entity_id
_entity_poly.type
_entity_poly.pdbx_seq_one_letter_code
_entity_poly.pdbx_strand_id
1 'polypeptide(L)'
;VAGDVPSSLRDREFIALDMGAMLAGAKYRGEFEDRLKAVLREVKQSEGRIILFIDELHTIVGAGSGGDSNIDAGNMLKPALARGELHAIGATTLDEYRKYIEKDAALERRFQTVMVGEPTVEDTIAILRGLKEKYEIHHGVRITDSALVSAAELSNRYISDRFLPDKAIDLMDEAASRLRIDIDSMPEEIDLAERKLTQMQIEEQALMKEEDAPSKERLEKLRQDIATAREALDAQKAEWMTEKDVIVNVQELKAKLDSMMIEEQTATRNGDLARASELRYSLIPALQAQL
;
A
#
# COMPACT_ATOMS: atom_id res chain seq x y z
N VAL A 1 19.84 9.45 -0.28
CA VAL A 1 19.63 8.20 -1.00
C VAL A 1 20.11 8.33 -2.45
N ALA A 2 19.63 9.30 -3.22
CA ALA A 2 20.10 9.53 -4.59
C ALA A 2 21.46 10.22 -4.72
N GLY A 3 22.05 10.69 -3.60
CA GLY A 3 23.32 11.39 -3.62
C GLY A 3 23.30 12.86 -4.10
N ASP A 4 22.13 13.34 -4.50
CA ASP A 4 21.91 14.72 -4.90
C ASP A 4 21.67 15.62 -3.66
N VAL A 5 22.72 15.76 -2.87
CA VAL A 5 22.70 16.50 -1.62
C VAL A 5 24.02 17.26 -1.45
N PRO A 6 24.05 18.35 -0.64
CA PRO A 6 25.29 19.03 -0.26
C PRO A 6 26.31 18.05 0.30
N SER A 7 27.60 18.34 0.12
CA SER A 7 28.70 17.46 0.57
C SER A 7 28.64 17.15 2.06
N SER A 8 28.10 18.06 2.87
CA SER A 8 27.91 17.88 4.32
C SER A 8 26.85 16.84 4.70
N LEU A 9 25.97 16.47 3.79
CA LEU A 9 24.90 15.46 3.98
C LEU A 9 25.19 14.15 3.25
N ARG A 10 26.30 14.07 2.48
CA ARG A 10 26.71 12.81 1.87
C ARG A 10 27.11 11.83 2.95
N ASP A 11 26.87 10.55 2.69
CA ASP A 11 27.22 9.43 3.59
C ASP A 11 26.54 9.48 4.98
N ARG A 12 25.41 10.23 5.08
CA ARG A 12 24.56 10.20 6.27
C ARG A 12 23.53 9.07 6.14
N GLU A 13 23.27 8.43 7.26
CA GLU A 13 22.26 7.39 7.41
C GLU A 13 20.99 7.98 8.00
N PHE A 14 19.85 7.75 7.34
CA PHE A 14 18.53 8.13 7.85
C PHE A 14 17.88 6.92 8.51
N ILE A 15 17.61 7.05 9.81
CA ILE A 15 16.98 5.99 10.61
C ILE A 15 15.66 6.50 11.14
N ALA A 16 14.56 5.80 10.80
CA ALA A 16 13.25 6.09 11.38
C ALA A 16 13.19 5.54 12.81
N LEU A 17 12.84 6.41 13.77
CA LEU A 17 12.59 6.02 15.14
C LEU A 17 11.12 5.66 15.31
N ASP A 18 10.84 4.37 15.41
CA ASP A 18 9.49 3.86 15.68
C ASP A 18 9.19 3.93 17.18
N MET A 19 8.44 4.97 17.57
CA MET A 19 8.02 5.17 18.94
C MET A 19 7.04 4.11 19.42
N GLY A 20 6.19 3.59 18.52
CA GLY A 20 5.24 2.52 18.82
C GLY A 20 5.95 1.22 19.18
N ALA A 21 6.95 0.83 18.38
CA ALA A 21 7.77 -0.36 18.64
C ALA A 21 8.59 -0.22 19.93
N MET A 22 9.04 1.00 20.27
CA MET A 22 9.78 1.25 21.51
C MET A 22 8.89 1.15 22.75
N LEU A 23 7.62 1.51 22.64
CA LEU A 23 6.61 1.36 23.71
C LEU A 23 6.06 -0.06 23.79
N ALA A 24 5.96 -0.77 22.66
CA ALA A 24 5.48 -2.12 22.60
C ALA A 24 6.37 -3.07 23.42
N GLY A 25 5.76 -3.77 24.38
CA GLY A 25 6.47 -4.72 25.24
C GLY A 25 7.27 -4.10 26.41
N ALA A 26 7.27 -2.77 26.56
CA ALA A 26 7.78 -2.14 27.78
C ALA A 26 6.73 -2.27 28.89
N LYS A 27 6.97 -3.19 29.85
CA LYS A 27 6.06 -3.38 31.01
C LYS A 27 6.13 -2.21 32.00
N TYR A 28 7.24 -1.51 32.02
CA TYR A 28 7.51 -0.41 32.96
C TYR A 28 8.16 0.77 32.23
N ARG A 29 7.92 1.97 32.73
CA ARG A 29 8.51 3.23 32.27
C ARG A 29 10.03 3.17 32.08
N GLY A 30 10.74 2.53 33.00
CA GLY A 30 12.19 2.42 32.95
C GLY A 30 12.72 1.68 31.71
N GLU A 31 12.01 0.67 31.23
CA GLU A 31 12.44 -0.09 30.04
C GLU A 31 12.39 0.76 28.77
N PHE A 32 11.39 1.60 28.60
CA PHE A 32 11.32 2.55 27.49
C PHE A 32 12.45 3.58 27.57
N GLU A 33 12.64 4.17 28.77
CA GLU A 33 13.73 5.15 29.00
C GLU A 33 15.09 4.54 28.68
N ASP A 34 15.35 3.30 29.08
CA ASP A 34 16.61 2.61 28.81
C ASP A 34 16.82 2.29 27.34
N ARG A 35 15.76 1.90 26.61
CA ARG A 35 15.80 1.72 25.16
C ARG A 35 16.10 3.03 24.44
N LEU A 36 15.43 4.13 24.80
CA LEU A 36 15.68 5.44 24.21
C LEU A 36 17.10 5.94 24.52
N LYS A 37 17.60 5.73 25.75
CA LYS A 37 18.99 6.03 26.11
C LYS A 37 20.00 5.24 25.27
N ALA A 38 19.69 3.97 24.98
CA ALA A 38 20.55 3.12 24.16
C ALA A 38 20.64 3.68 22.72
N VAL A 39 19.49 4.01 22.11
CA VAL A 39 19.45 4.64 20.77
C VAL A 39 20.21 5.96 20.76
N LEU A 40 19.97 6.86 21.72
CA LEU A 40 20.64 8.14 21.79
C LEU A 40 22.16 7.99 21.99
N ARG A 41 22.60 6.96 22.69
CA ARG A 41 24.03 6.66 22.85
C ARG A 41 24.67 6.23 21.53
N GLU A 42 24.00 5.38 20.77
CA GLU A 42 24.46 4.92 19.47
C GLU A 42 24.51 6.07 18.45
N VAL A 43 23.46 6.90 18.41
CA VAL A 43 23.44 8.11 17.57
C VAL A 43 24.57 9.05 17.93
N LYS A 44 24.84 9.27 19.22
CA LYS A 44 25.95 10.10 19.67
C LYS A 44 27.32 9.53 19.25
N GLN A 45 27.51 8.20 19.35
CA GLN A 45 28.74 7.53 18.93
C GLN A 45 28.99 7.58 17.43
N SER A 46 27.93 7.77 16.63
CA SER A 46 28.04 7.92 15.17
C SER A 46 28.66 9.23 14.71
N GLU A 47 28.93 10.17 15.64
CA GLU A 47 29.54 11.50 15.36
C GLU A 47 28.77 12.26 14.25
N GLY A 48 27.45 12.18 14.28
CA GLY A 48 26.56 12.87 13.36
C GLY A 48 26.35 12.16 12.02
N ARG A 49 26.82 10.94 11.83
CA ARG A 49 26.49 10.16 10.61
C ARG A 49 25.02 9.77 10.57
N ILE A 50 24.39 9.54 11.71
CA ILE A 50 22.99 9.17 11.80
C ILE A 50 22.14 10.43 11.95
N ILE A 51 21.08 10.50 11.12
CA ILE A 51 20.00 11.47 11.22
C ILE A 51 18.74 10.69 11.58
N LEU A 52 18.15 10.97 12.74
CA LEU A 52 16.90 10.35 13.15
C LEU A 52 15.71 11.00 12.44
N PHE A 53 14.81 10.19 11.89
CA PHE A 53 13.48 10.63 11.49
C PHE A 53 12.49 10.21 12.57
N ILE A 54 11.72 11.17 13.08
CA ILE A 54 10.74 10.97 14.14
C ILE A 54 9.38 11.40 13.59
N ASP A 55 8.55 10.43 13.27
CA ASP A 55 7.17 10.72 12.89
C ASP A 55 6.34 11.04 14.13
N GLU A 56 5.29 11.84 13.96
CA GLU A 56 4.44 12.32 15.05
C GLU A 56 5.26 12.86 16.24
N LEU A 57 6.24 13.75 15.97
CA LEU A 57 7.13 14.31 16.99
C LEU A 57 6.39 14.86 18.23
N HIS A 58 5.16 15.31 18.06
CA HIS A 58 4.28 15.80 19.13
C HIS A 58 3.99 14.72 20.19
N THR A 59 4.01 13.44 19.83
CA THR A 59 3.78 12.34 20.78
C THR A 59 4.86 12.25 21.84
N ILE A 60 6.09 12.63 21.47
CA ILE A 60 7.24 12.66 22.38
C ILE A 60 7.14 13.83 23.38
N VAL A 61 6.55 14.95 22.94
CA VAL A 61 6.48 16.20 23.70
C VAL A 61 5.16 16.28 24.49
N GLY A 62 4.05 15.80 23.94
CA GLY A 62 2.72 15.87 24.52
C GLY A 62 2.46 14.82 25.60
N ALA A 63 3.28 13.81 25.69
CA ALA A 63 3.14 12.74 26.68
C ALA A 63 3.29 13.22 28.15
N GLY A 64 3.53 14.52 28.38
CA GLY A 64 3.76 15.12 29.71
C GLY A 64 2.56 15.81 30.38
N SER A 65 1.37 15.95 29.75
CA SER A 65 0.36 16.87 30.25
C SER A 65 -0.96 16.30 30.78
N GLY A 66 -1.10 15.02 30.96
CA GLY A 66 -2.37 14.45 31.43
C GLY A 66 -2.30 13.06 32.03
N GLY A 67 -2.17 12.95 33.34
CA GLY A 67 -2.41 11.71 34.12
C GLY A 67 -1.27 10.69 34.15
N ASP A 68 -1.22 9.93 35.20
CA ASP A 68 -0.25 8.97 35.78
C ASP A 68 0.69 8.11 34.90
N SER A 69 0.77 8.30 33.58
CA SER A 69 1.55 7.46 32.66
C SER A 69 2.45 8.23 31.65
N ASN A 70 2.84 9.46 31.95
CA ASN A 70 3.56 10.31 31.02
C ASN A 70 5.05 10.01 30.95
N ILE A 71 5.44 9.36 29.86
CA ILE A 71 6.83 9.13 29.47
C ILE A 71 7.38 10.45 28.93
N ASP A 72 8.27 11.11 29.65
CA ASP A 72 8.87 12.36 29.27
C ASP A 72 10.09 12.13 28.35
N ALA A 73 9.84 11.53 27.17
CA ALA A 73 10.87 11.34 26.17
C ALA A 73 11.45 12.69 25.66
N GLY A 74 10.65 13.75 25.69
CA GLY A 74 11.08 15.10 25.32
C GLY A 74 12.25 15.58 26.16
N ASN A 75 12.22 15.39 27.47
CA ASN A 75 13.31 15.79 28.36
C ASN A 75 14.60 15.00 28.14
N MET A 76 14.52 13.82 27.54
CA MET A 76 15.71 13.03 27.19
C MET A 76 16.35 13.48 25.88
N LEU A 77 15.54 13.94 24.91
CA LEU A 77 16.02 14.44 23.61
C LEU A 77 16.58 15.85 23.71
N LYS A 78 15.97 16.73 24.51
CA LYS A 78 16.35 18.14 24.66
C LYS A 78 17.84 18.36 24.93
N PRO A 79 18.52 17.64 25.84
CA PRO A 79 19.96 17.82 26.08
C PRO A 79 20.82 17.42 24.87
N ALA A 80 20.48 16.34 24.17
CA ALA A 80 21.23 15.87 23.01
C ALA A 80 21.07 16.83 21.81
N LEU A 81 19.87 17.34 21.59
CA LEU A 81 19.57 18.39 20.61
C LEU A 81 20.33 19.69 20.96
N ALA A 82 20.38 20.02 22.27
CA ALA A 82 21.06 21.24 22.76
C ALA A 82 22.54 21.28 22.47
N ARG A 83 23.17 20.11 22.57
CA ARG A 83 24.60 19.97 22.37
C ARG A 83 25.01 19.70 20.92
N GLY A 84 24.01 19.59 20.00
CA GLY A 84 24.25 19.20 18.61
C GLY A 84 24.71 17.75 18.46
N GLU A 85 24.51 16.92 19.49
CA GLU A 85 24.85 15.49 19.48
C GLU A 85 23.80 14.64 18.74
N LEU A 86 22.61 15.21 18.53
CA LEU A 86 21.50 14.59 17.83
C LEU A 86 21.07 15.44 16.64
N HIS A 87 21.12 14.87 15.45
CA HIS A 87 20.49 15.40 14.25
C HIS A 87 19.16 14.68 14.04
N ALA A 88 18.05 15.41 13.98
CA ALA A 88 16.74 14.84 13.85
C ALA A 88 15.86 15.63 12.88
N ILE A 89 15.00 14.91 12.17
CA ILE A 89 13.89 15.43 11.38
C ILE A 89 12.63 14.96 12.06
N GLY A 90 11.80 15.89 12.54
CA GLY A 90 10.50 15.59 13.13
C GLY A 90 9.38 15.95 12.18
N ALA A 91 8.41 15.04 12.01
CA ALA A 91 7.18 15.32 11.29
C ALA A 91 6.02 15.49 12.28
N THR A 92 5.11 16.41 11.99
CA THR A 92 3.88 16.63 12.78
C THR A 92 2.89 17.44 11.98
N THR A 93 1.64 17.52 12.43
CA THR A 93 0.63 18.39 11.84
C THR A 93 0.78 19.83 12.35
N LEU A 94 0.21 20.80 11.63
CA LEU A 94 0.25 22.22 12.03
C LEU A 94 -0.40 22.47 13.37
N ASP A 95 -1.53 21.82 13.64
CA ASP A 95 -2.29 22.01 14.88
C ASP A 95 -1.54 21.42 16.08
N GLU A 96 -0.90 20.27 15.89
CA GLU A 96 -0.08 19.63 16.92
C GLU A 96 1.24 20.37 17.14
N TYR A 97 1.83 20.91 16.08
CA TYR A 97 2.99 21.79 16.20
C TYR A 97 2.68 23.00 17.11
N ARG A 98 1.58 23.74 16.82
CA ARG A 98 1.14 24.89 17.63
C ARG A 98 0.81 24.50 19.05
N LYS A 99 0.22 23.33 19.24
CA LYS A 99 -0.24 22.85 20.56
C LYS A 99 0.91 22.39 21.45
N TYR A 100 1.91 21.71 20.89
CA TYR A 100 2.94 21.00 21.65
C TYR A 100 4.36 21.52 21.44
N ILE A 101 4.76 21.80 20.20
CA ILE A 101 6.16 22.16 19.88
C ILE A 101 6.41 23.67 20.10
N GLU A 102 5.57 24.51 19.55
CA GLU A 102 5.69 25.97 19.65
C GLU A 102 5.62 26.47 21.10
N LYS A 103 4.89 25.79 21.97
CA LYS A 103 4.82 26.12 23.40
C LYS A 103 6.03 25.70 24.21
N ASP A 104 6.86 24.83 23.68
CA ASP A 104 8.11 24.39 24.31
C ASP A 104 9.30 25.16 23.74
N ALA A 105 9.64 26.26 24.38
CA ALA A 105 10.74 27.13 23.95
C ALA A 105 12.10 26.43 23.80
N ALA A 106 12.27 25.24 24.41
CA ALA A 106 13.49 24.47 24.28
C ALA A 106 13.53 23.67 22.98
N LEU A 107 12.40 23.22 22.48
CA LEU A 107 12.28 22.50 21.20
C LEU A 107 12.14 23.48 20.03
N GLU A 108 11.32 24.52 20.16
CA GLU A 108 11.12 25.54 19.13
C GLU A 108 12.46 26.12 18.64
N ARG A 109 13.38 26.42 19.55
CA ARG A 109 14.71 26.98 19.20
C ARG A 109 15.67 25.99 18.56
N ARG A 110 15.32 24.70 18.51
CA ARG A 110 16.22 23.64 18.04
C ARG A 110 15.75 22.95 16.76
N PHE A 111 14.51 23.16 16.39
CA PHE A 111 13.95 22.69 15.14
C PHE A 111 13.66 23.87 14.20
N GLN A 112 14.28 23.85 13.03
CA GLN A 112 13.92 24.75 11.94
C GLN A 112 12.65 24.18 11.28
N THR A 113 11.59 24.98 11.21
CA THR A 113 10.34 24.58 10.57
C THR A 113 10.48 24.56 9.06
N VAL A 114 10.01 23.48 8.43
CA VAL A 114 9.88 23.33 6.99
C VAL A 114 8.42 23.04 6.71
N MET A 115 7.73 24.01 6.09
CA MET A 115 6.33 23.85 5.75
C MET A 115 6.18 22.99 4.50
N VAL A 116 5.42 21.89 4.61
CA VAL A 116 5.02 21.05 3.50
C VAL A 116 3.55 21.36 3.18
N GLY A 117 3.31 22.09 2.10
CA GLY A 117 1.97 22.45 1.67
C GLY A 117 1.29 21.34 0.86
N GLU A 118 -0.03 21.47 0.66
CA GLU A 118 -0.77 20.63 -0.26
C GLU A 118 -0.26 20.84 -1.70
N PRO A 119 0.06 19.79 -2.46
CA PRO A 119 0.50 19.90 -3.84
C PRO A 119 -0.65 20.39 -4.74
N THR A 120 -0.28 20.98 -5.88
CA THR A 120 -1.27 21.34 -6.92
C THR A 120 -1.83 20.09 -7.59
N VAL A 121 -2.89 20.25 -8.40
CA VAL A 121 -3.45 19.17 -9.21
C VAL A 121 -2.39 18.64 -10.20
N GLU A 122 -1.61 19.52 -10.81
CA GLU A 122 -0.53 19.18 -11.74
C GLU A 122 0.58 18.37 -11.05
N ASP A 123 1.01 18.81 -9.85
CA ASP A 123 1.99 18.07 -9.05
C ASP A 123 1.44 16.70 -8.63
N THR A 124 0.17 16.64 -8.27
CA THR A 124 -0.51 15.40 -7.91
C THR A 124 -0.53 14.41 -9.09
N ILE A 125 -0.82 14.87 -10.31
CA ILE A 125 -0.77 14.04 -11.52
C ILE A 125 0.65 13.47 -11.71
N ALA A 126 1.69 14.27 -11.49
CA ALA A 126 3.07 13.81 -11.56
C ALA A 126 3.38 12.73 -10.51
N ILE A 127 2.89 12.92 -9.28
CA ILE A 127 3.00 11.92 -8.20
C ILE A 127 2.29 10.62 -8.57
N LEU A 128 1.04 10.69 -9.05
CA LEU A 128 0.27 9.52 -9.47
C LEU A 128 0.95 8.76 -10.62
N ARG A 129 1.57 9.46 -11.58
CA ARG A 129 2.37 8.84 -12.65
C ARG A 129 3.56 8.06 -12.08
N GLY A 130 4.21 8.59 -11.05
CA GLY A 130 5.31 7.91 -10.35
C GLY A 130 4.87 6.68 -9.56
N LEU A 131 3.62 6.64 -9.11
CA LEU A 131 3.04 5.51 -8.36
C LEU A 131 2.36 4.47 -9.25
N LYS A 132 1.97 4.85 -10.47
CA LYS A 132 1.15 4.07 -11.40
C LYS A 132 1.60 2.62 -11.50
N GLU A 133 2.87 2.37 -11.79
CA GLU A 133 3.39 1.02 -12.04
C GLU A 133 3.22 0.12 -10.82
N LYS A 134 3.42 0.64 -9.61
CA LYS A 134 3.25 -0.10 -8.36
C LYS A 134 1.80 -0.52 -8.14
N TYR A 135 0.86 0.39 -8.42
CA TYR A 135 -0.57 0.12 -8.30
C TYR A 135 -1.07 -0.84 -9.39
N GLU A 136 -0.57 -0.71 -10.63
CA GLU A 136 -0.86 -1.65 -11.71
C GLU A 136 -0.41 -3.09 -11.35
N ILE A 137 0.76 -3.22 -10.74
CA ILE A 137 1.29 -4.52 -10.28
C ILE A 137 0.46 -5.05 -9.11
N HIS A 138 0.17 -4.21 -8.11
CA HIS A 138 -0.55 -4.60 -6.90
C HIS A 138 -1.97 -5.10 -7.20
N HIS A 139 -2.72 -4.34 -7.99
CA HIS A 139 -4.11 -4.68 -8.35
C HIS A 139 -4.20 -5.59 -9.58
N GLY A 140 -3.13 -5.72 -10.36
CA GLY A 140 -3.13 -6.51 -11.59
C GLY A 140 -4.00 -5.92 -12.70
N VAL A 141 -4.21 -4.60 -12.69
CA VAL A 141 -5.00 -3.87 -13.67
C VAL A 141 -4.15 -2.85 -14.40
N ARG A 142 -4.59 -2.40 -15.57
CA ARG A 142 -3.94 -1.32 -16.31
C ARG A 142 -4.60 0.01 -15.96
N ILE A 143 -3.79 1.00 -15.59
CA ILE A 143 -4.23 2.36 -15.27
C ILE A 143 -3.83 3.30 -16.41
N THR A 144 -4.78 3.94 -17.08
CA THR A 144 -4.50 4.88 -18.15
C THR A 144 -4.07 6.25 -17.61
N ASP A 145 -3.32 7.03 -18.37
CA ASP A 145 -2.93 8.39 -17.96
C ASP A 145 -4.17 9.29 -17.75
N SER A 146 -5.19 9.13 -18.58
CA SER A 146 -6.46 9.85 -18.41
C SER A 146 -7.18 9.52 -17.09
N ALA A 147 -7.04 8.28 -16.59
CA ALA A 147 -7.59 7.92 -15.28
C ALA A 147 -6.85 8.63 -14.14
N LEU A 148 -5.52 8.79 -14.23
CA LEU A 148 -4.74 9.53 -13.24
C LEU A 148 -5.12 11.01 -13.21
N VAL A 149 -5.25 11.64 -14.40
CA VAL A 149 -5.72 13.01 -14.52
C VAL A 149 -7.11 13.16 -13.90
N SER A 150 -8.04 12.27 -14.26
CA SER A 150 -9.39 12.27 -13.69
C SER A 150 -9.40 12.08 -12.18
N ALA A 151 -8.55 11.18 -11.64
CA ALA A 151 -8.46 10.95 -10.20
C ALA A 151 -8.00 12.22 -9.45
N ALA A 152 -7.01 12.94 -9.98
CA ALA A 152 -6.53 14.19 -9.38
C ALA A 152 -7.61 15.29 -9.45
N GLU A 153 -8.22 15.51 -10.63
CA GLU A 153 -9.23 16.56 -10.83
C GLU A 153 -10.53 16.29 -10.05
N LEU A 154 -11.06 15.07 -10.12
CA LEU A 154 -12.32 14.73 -9.46
C LEU A 154 -12.17 14.68 -7.94
N SER A 155 -11.07 14.13 -7.42
CA SER A 155 -10.82 14.15 -5.99
C SER A 155 -10.68 15.58 -5.46
N ASN A 156 -9.98 16.46 -6.20
CA ASN A 156 -9.86 17.86 -5.83
C ASN A 156 -11.21 18.61 -5.83
N ARG A 157 -12.08 18.27 -6.79
CA ARG A 157 -13.38 18.92 -6.93
C ARG A 157 -14.44 18.43 -5.93
N TYR A 158 -14.48 17.13 -5.65
CA TYR A 158 -15.60 16.50 -4.95
C TYR A 158 -15.27 16.01 -3.54
N ILE A 159 -14.00 15.84 -3.20
CA ILE A 159 -13.56 15.40 -1.87
C ILE A 159 -12.95 16.60 -1.14
N SER A 160 -13.72 17.17 -0.19
CA SER A 160 -13.35 18.38 0.53
C SER A 160 -12.75 18.12 1.92
N ASP A 161 -12.89 16.93 2.47
CA ASP A 161 -12.48 16.54 3.83
C ASP A 161 -11.08 15.91 3.89
N ARG A 162 -10.41 15.80 2.73
CA ARG A 162 -9.05 15.28 2.59
C ARG A 162 -8.21 16.17 1.67
N PHE A 163 -6.89 16.01 1.74
CA PHE A 163 -5.93 16.80 0.97
C PHE A 163 -5.30 15.99 -0.16
N LEU A 164 -4.83 16.69 -1.21
CA LEU A 164 -3.96 16.12 -2.21
C LEU A 164 -2.57 15.87 -1.59
N PRO A 165 -1.82 14.84 -2.02
CA PRO A 165 -2.19 13.87 -3.07
C PRO A 165 -3.05 12.70 -2.58
N ASP A 166 -3.23 12.52 -1.27
CA ASP A 166 -3.80 11.32 -0.65
C ASP A 166 -5.19 10.98 -1.21
N LYS A 167 -6.10 11.97 -1.27
CA LYS A 167 -7.45 11.75 -1.81
C LYS A 167 -7.48 11.28 -3.28
N ALA A 168 -6.47 11.66 -4.07
CA ALA A 168 -6.35 11.21 -5.45
C ALA A 168 -5.75 9.80 -5.55
N ILE A 169 -4.81 9.48 -4.65
CA ILE A 169 -4.25 8.14 -4.51
C ILE A 169 -5.34 7.17 -4.05
N ASP A 170 -6.10 7.52 -3.02
CA ASP A 170 -7.22 6.71 -2.51
C ASP A 170 -8.26 6.44 -3.61
N LEU A 171 -8.61 7.46 -4.41
CA LEU A 171 -9.57 7.31 -5.50
C LEU A 171 -9.05 6.36 -6.60
N MET A 172 -7.76 6.46 -6.93
CA MET A 172 -7.12 5.55 -7.88
C MET A 172 -7.07 4.11 -7.33
N ASP A 173 -6.71 3.96 -6.06
CA ASP A 173 -6.61 2.66 -5.37
C ASP A 173 -7.98 1.96 -5.30
N GLU A 174 -9.01 2.68 -4.87
CA GLU A 174 -10.37 2.17 -4.79
C GLU A 174 -10.93 1.77 -6.17
N ALA A 175 -10.70 2.60 -7.19
CA ALA A 175 -11.12 2.29 -8.55
C ALA A 175 -10.41 1.04 -9.11
N ALA A 176 -9.11 0.91 -8.85
CA ALA A 176 -8.32 -0.25 -9.26
C ALA A 176 -8.75 -1.51 -8.51
N SER A 177 -9.01 -1.40 -7.21
CA SER A 177 -9.51 -2.49 -6.36
C SER A 177 -10.88 -2.99 -6.84
N ARG A 178 -11.80 -2.07 -7.15
CA ARG A 178 -13.12 -2.41 -7.67
C ARG A 178 -13.04 -3.14 -9.01
N LEU A 179 -12.22 -2.63 -9.92
CA LEU A 179 -12.00 -3.28 -11.21
C LEU A 179 -11.40 -4.69 -11.03
N ARG A 180 -10.49 -4.84 -10.06
CA ARG A 180 -9.92 -6.15 -9.73
C ARG A 180 -11.01 -7.12 -9.25
N ILE A 181 -11.91 -6.68 -8.39
CA ILE A 181 -13.04 -7.49 -7.90
C ILE A 181 -13.93 -7.89 -9.07
N ASP A 182 -14.21 -6.96 -9.99
CA ASP A 182 -15.04 -7.24 -11.18
C ASP A 182 -14.38 -8.30 -12.09
N ILE A 183 -13.05 -8.23 -12.30
CA ILE A 183 -12.27 -9.22 -13.07
C ILE A 183 -12.25 -10.59 -12.39
N ASP A 184 -12.12 -10.62 -11.06
CA ASP A 184 -12.06 -11.88 -10.31
C ASP A 184 -13.43 -12.52 -10.11
N SER A 185 -14.50 -11.75 -10.23
CA SER A 185 -15.87 -12.20 -10.09
C SER A 185 -16.35 -12.94 -11.33
N MET A 186 -17.24 -13.91 -11.12
CA MET A 186 -17.89 -14.60 -12.23
C MET A 186 -18.82 -13.62 -12.96
N PRO A 187 -18.79 -13.57 -14.31
CA PRO A 187 -19.70 -12.75 -15.10
C PRO A 187 -21.17 -13.00 -14.76
N GLU A 188 -21.96 -11.93 -14.72
CA GLU A 188 -23.39 -12.02 -14.38
C GLU A 188 -24.16 -12.98 -15.29
N GLU A 189 -23.78 -13.05 -16.56
CA GLU A 189 -24.40 -13.95 -17.52
C GLU A 189 -24.24 -15.43 -17.14
N ILE A 190 -23.05 -15.80 -16.65
CA ILE A 190 -22.74 -17.16 -16.19
C ILE A 190 -23.47 -17.45 -14.87
N ASP A 191 -23.51 -16.52 -13.93
CA ASP A 191 -24.24 -16.66 -12.67
C ASP A 191 -25.75 -16.83 -12.91
N LEU A 192 -26.33 -16.03 -13.79
CA LEU A 192 -27.75 -16.16 -14.18
C LEU A 192 -28.05 -17.51 -14.85
N ALA A 193 -27.17 -18.00 -15.73
CA ALA A 193 -27.31 -19.29 -16.38
C ALA A 193 -27.23 -20.45 -15.35
N GLU A 194 -26.31 -20.34 -14.37
CA GLU A 194 -26.17 -21.33 -13.30
C GLU A 194 -27.39 -21.36 -12.36
N ARG A 195 -27.93 -20.21 -12.00
CA ARG A 195 -29.18 -20.11 -11.22
C ARG A 195 -30.35 -20.69 -11.95
N LYS A 196 -30.47 -20.45 -13.28
CA LYS A 196 -31.50 -21.01 -14.10
C LYS A 196 -31.39 -22.54 -14.19
N LEU A 197 -30.18 -23.05 -14.39
CA LEU A 197 -29.93 -24.49 -14.39
C LEU A 197 -30.31 -25.12 -13.04
N THR A 198 -29.95 -24.50 -11.93
CA THR A 198 -30.31 -24.94 -10.57
C THR A 198 -31.85 -24.98 -10.40
N GLN A 199 -32.54 -23.96 -10.89
CA GLN A 199 -33.99 -23.90 -10.83
C GLN A 199 -34.66 -25.06 -11.63
N MET A 200 -34.14 -25.34 -12.84
CA MET A 200 -34.59 -26.47 -13.66
C MET A 200 -34.32 -27.81 -12.98
N GLN A 201 -33.20 -27.99 -12.32
CA GLN A 201 -32.89 -29.20 -11.55
C GLN A 201 -33.83 -29.38 -10.34
N ILE A 202 -34.21 -28.29 -9.66
CA ILE A 202 -35.22 -28.36 -8.58
C ILE A 202 -36.58 -28.80 -9.14
N GLU A 203 -36.98 -28.27 -10.32
CA GLU A 203 -38.22 -28.68 -11.00
C GLU A 203 -38.15 -30.15 -11.42
N GLU A 204 -37.01 -30.63 -11.92
CA GLU A 204 -36.78 -32.05 -12.24
C GLU A 204 -37.01 -32.93 -11.01
N GLN A 205 -36.43 -32.58 -9.87
CA GLN A 205 -36.60 -33.34 -8.62
C GLN A 205 -38.06 -33.37 -8.14
N ALA A 206 -38.81 -32.31 -8.39
CA ALA A 206 -40.24 -32.27 -8.07
C ALA A 206 -41.06 -33.20 -9.01
N LEU A 207 -40.83 -33.11 -10.33
CA LEU A 207 -41.53 -33.92 -11.34
C LEU A 207 -41.20 -35.42 -11.26
N MET A 208 -40.00 -35.78 -10.76
CA MET A 208 -39.65 -37.18 -10.54
C MET A 208 -40.51 -37.89 -9.50
N LYS A 209 -41.22 -37.14 -8.66
CA LYS A 209 -42.12 -37.68 -7.62
C LYS A 209 -43.56 -37.86 -8.12
N GLU A 210 -43.88 -37.36 -9.32
CA GLU A 210 -45.18 -37.42 -9.92
C GLU A 210 -45.31 -38.64 -10.86
N GLU A 211 -46.47 -39.33 -10.86
CA GLU A 211 -46.66 -40.55 -11.61
C GLU A 211 -47.59 -40.37 -12.84
N ASP A 212 -48.19 -39.20 -12.97
CA ASP A 212 -49.13 -38.90 -14.06
C ASP A 212 -48.43 -38.73 -15.42
N ALA A 213 -49.15 -39.01 -16.51
CA ALA A 213 -48.62 -39.01 -17.88
C ALA A 213 -48.11 -37.57 -18.32
N PRO A 214 -48.83 -36.46 -18.03
CA PRO A 214 -48.36 -35.13 -18.39
C PRO A 214 -47.05 -34.74 -17.68
N SER A 215 -46.89 -35.11 -16.40
CA SER A 215 -45.66 -34.85 -15.64
C SER A 215 -44.47 -35.62 -16.19
N LYS A 216 -44.67 -36.84 -16.66
CA LYS A 216 -43.62 -37.64 -17.31
C LYS A 216 -43.15 -37.03 -18.65
N GLU A 217 -44.06 -36.56 -19.47
CA GLU A 217 -43.73 -35.89 -20.73
C GLU A 217 -42.96 -34.60 -20.48
N ARG A 218 -43.40 -33.80 -19.49
CA ARG A 218 -42.70 -32.59 -19.08
C ARG A 218 -41.33 -32.90 -18.53
N LEU A 219 -41.14 -33.95 -17.75
CA LEU A 219 -39.86 -34.40 -17.21
C LEU A 219 -38.87 -34.75 -18.33
N GLU A 220 -39.28 -35.47 -19.35
CA GLU A 220 -38.43 -35.81 -20.50
C GLU A 220 -37.95 -34.55 -21.25
N LYS A 221 -38.84 -33.60 -21.49
CA LYS A 221 -38.49 -32.32 -22.12
C LYS A 221 -37.55 -31.50 -21.23
N LEU A 222 -37.84 -31.42 -19.93
CA LEU A 222 -37.01 -30.67 -18.97
C LEU A 222 -35.58 -31.24 -18.88
N ARG A 223 -35.43 -32.58 -18.95
CA ARG A 223 -34.13 -33.23 -19.00
C ARG A 223 -33.30 -32.86 -20.22
N GLN A 224 -33.96 -32.76 -21.40
CA GLN A 224 -33.28 -32.27 -22.61
C GLN A 224 -32.85 -30.82 -22.46
N ASP A 225 -33.74 -29.98 -21.93
CA ASP A 225 -33.43 -28.56 -21.68
C ASP A 225 -32.31 -28.41 -20.66
N ILE A 226 -32.26 -29.19 -19.59
CA ILE A 226 -31.18 -29.24 -18.60
C ILE A 226 -29.85 -29.67 -19.26
N ALA A 227 -29.87 -30.71 -20.09
CA ALA A 227 -28.65 -31.16 -20.77
C ALA A 227 -28.09 -30.08 -21.69
N THR A 228 -28.93 -29.42 -22.49
CA THR A 228 -28.52 -28.31 -23.36
C THR A 228 -28.02 -27.11 -22.57
N ALA A 229 -28.74 -26.72 -21.51
CA ALA A 229 -28.34 -25.60 -20.65
C ALA A 229 -27.01 -25.87 -19.93
N ARG A 230 -26.78 -27.11 -19.50
CA ARG A 230 -25.54 -27.53 -18.84
C ARG A 230 -24.35 -27.48 -19.81
N GLU A 231 -24.49 -27.99 -21.02
CA GLU A 231 -23.46 -27.97 -22.05
C GLU A 231 -23.07 -26.52 -22.39
N ALA A 232 -24.05 -25.63 -22.56
CA ALA A 232 -23.81 -24.21 -22.81
C ALA A 232 -23.10 -23.51 -21.64
N LEU A 233 -23.52 -23.80 -20.40
CA LEU A 233 -22.90 -23.25 -19.19
C LEU A 233 -21.46 -23.74 -19.02
N ASP A 234 -21.19 -25.01 -19.25
CA ASP A 234 -19.85 -25.60 -19.14
C ASP A 234 -18.91 -25.00 -20.19
N ALA A 235 -19.41 -24.74 -21.42
CA ALA A 235 -18.65 -24.05 -22.46
C ALA A 235 -18.31 -22.61 -22.06
N GLN A 236 -19.27 -21.83 -21.55
CA GLN A 236 -19.05 -20.45 -21.09
C GLN A 236 -18.08 -20.40 -19.89
N LYS A 237 -18.22 -21.33 -18.95
CA LYS A 237 -17.28 -21.42 -17.81
C LYS A 237 -15.86 -21.75 -18.25
N ALA A 238 -15.69 -22.66 -19.22
CA ALA A 238 -14.37 -23.01 -19.75
C ALA A 238 -13.70 -21.83 -20.45
N GLU A 239 -14.45 -21.06 -21.24
CA GLU A 239 -13.96 -19.85 -21.89
C GLU A 239 -13.52 -18.80 -20.87
N TRP A 240 -14.39 -18.49 -19.90
CA TRP A 240 -14.08 -17.56 -18.81
C TRP A 240 -12.86 -17.99 -17.98
N MET A 241 -12.75 -19.28 -17.63
CA MET A 241 -11.58 -19.79 -16.90
C MET A 241 -10.30 -19.63 -17.72
N THR A 242 -10.35 -19.88 -19.03
CA THR A 242 -9.17 -19.70 -19.89
C THR A 242 -8.73 -18.23 -19.93
N GLU A 243 -9.68 -17.29 -20.05
CA GLU A 243 -9.37 -15.85 -20.02
C GLU A 243 -8.81 -15.43 -18.66
N LYS A 244 -9.39 -15.91 -17.57
CA LYS A 244 -8.94 -15.63 -16.21
C LYS A 244 -7.51 -16.14 -15.96
N ASP A 245 -7.20 -17.36 -16.41
CA ASP A 245 -5.87 -17.95 -16.26
C ASP A 245 -4.80 -17.12 -17.00
N VAL A 246 -5.11 -16.57 -18.17
CA VAL A 246 -4.21 -15.67 -18.90
C VAL A 246 -3.94 -14.40 -18.09
N ILE A 247 -4.98 -13.79 -17.52
CA ILE A 247 -4.84 -12.59 -16.70
C ILE A 247 -3.98 -12.87 -15.46
N VAL A 248 -4.24 -13.96 -14.75
CA VAL A 248 -3.48 -14.37 -13.56
C VAL A 248 -2.00 -14.61 -13.91
N ASN A 249 -1.71 -15.31 -15.00
CA ASN A 249 -0.35 -15.56 -15.45
C ASN A 249 0.41 -14.25 -15.74
N VAL A 250 -0.23 -13.30 -16.43
CA VAL A 250 0.38 -11.97 -16.70
C VAL A 250 0.67 -11.20 -15.40
N GLN A 251 -0.24 -11.28 -14.41
CA GLN A 251 -0.04 -10.64 -13.11
C GLN A 251 1.13 -11.26 -12.35
N GLU A 252 1.23 -12.60 -12.32
CA GLU A 252 2.35 -13.28 -11.68
C GLU A 252 3.70 -12.93 -12.33
N LEU A 253 3.74 -12.84 -13.66
CA LEU A 253 4.94 -12.44 -14.38
C LEU A 253 5.35 -11.00 -14.04
N LYS A 254 4.38 -10.06 -13.97
CA LYS A 254 4.64 -8.68 -13.56
C LYS A 254 5.13 -8.57 -12.12
N ALA A 255 4.52 -9.30 -11.18
CA ALA A 255 4.95 -9.33 -9.79
C ALA A 255 6.38 -9.90 -9.64
N LYS A 256 6.73 -10.94 -10.40
CA LYS A 256 8.10 -11.48 -10.46
C LYS A 256 9.07 -10.45 -11.03
N LEU A 257 8.67 -9.71 -12.07
CA LEU A 257 9.50 -8.68 -12.69
C LEU A 257 9.83 -7.58 -11.67
N ASP A 258 8.82 -7.08 -10.95
CA ASP A 258 9.00 -6.05 -9.91
C ASP A 258 9.93 -6.54 -8.79
N SER A 259 9.72 -7.76 -8.29
CA SER A 259 10.60 -8.34 -7.28
C SER A 259 12.06 -8.45 -7.73
N MET A 260 12.30 -8.81 -8.99
CA MET A 260 13.64 -8.86 -9.56
C MET A 260 14.25 -7.47 -9.74
N MET A 261 13.46 -6.46 -10.07
CA MET A 261 13.92 -5.07 -10.16
C MET A 261 14.32 -4.51 -8.78
N ILE A 262 13.55 -4.82 -7.74
CA ILE A 262 13.88 -4.46 -6.36
C ILE A 262 15.16 -5.17 -5.89
N GLU A 263 15.29 -6.46 -6.22
CA GLU A 263 16.48 -7.25 -5.89
C GLU A 263 17.72 -6.68 -6.60
N GLU A 264 17.62 -6.30 -7.88
CA GLU A 264 18.70 -5.67 -8.65
C GLU A 264 19.16 -4.36 -8.00
N GLN A 265 18.21 -3.50 -7.60
CA GLN A 265 18.54 -2.25 -6.91
C GLN A 265 19.22 -2.51 -5.56
N THR A 266 18.75 -3.52 -4.83
CA THR A 266 19.32 -3.90 -3.53
C THR A 266 20.71 -4.47 -3.67
N ALA A 267 20.93 -5.37 -4.65
CA ALA A 267 22.25 -5.92 -4.98
C ALA A 267 23.24 -4.81 -5.40
N THR A 268 22.78 -3.85 -6.19
CA THR A 268 23.59 -2.69 -6.60
C THR A 268 23.99 -1.84 -5.39
N ARG A 269 23.09 -1.58 -4.45
CA ARG A 269 23.37 -0.81 -3.21
C ARG A 269 24.36 -1.55 -2.30
N ASN A 270 24.22 -2.85 -2.20
CA ASN A 270 25.08 -3.69 -1.37
C ASN A 270 26.46 -3.98 -2.02
N GLY A 271 26.70 -3.51 -3.25
CA GLY A 271 27.93 -3.73 -3.98
C GLY A 271 28.07 -5.12 -4.60
N ASP A 272 27.01 -5.94 -4.60
CA ASP A 272 26.98 -7.25 -5.30
C ASP A 272 26.72 -7.03 -6.79
N LEU A 273 27.79 -6.59 -7.47
CA LEU A 273 27.74 -6.28 -8.90
C LEU A 273 27.53 -7.53 -9.78
N ALA A 274 27.91 -8.71 -9.29
CA ALA A 274 27.70 -9.96 -10.02
C ALA A 274 26.19 -10.27 -10.09
N ARG A 275 25.50 -10.26 -8.96
CA ARG A 275 24.05 -10.50 -8.89
C ARG A 275 23.25 -9.43 -9.62
N ALA A 276 23.62 -8.15 -9.44
CA ALA A 276 22.99 -7.03 -10.14
C ALA A 276 23.10 -7.16 -11.68
N SER A 277 24.28 -7.60 -12.18
CA SER A 277 24.50 -7.81 -13.61
C SER A 277 23.70 -9.01 -14.15
N GLU A 278 23.63 -10.11 -13.41
CA GLU A 278 22.83 -11.28 -13.79
C GLU A 278 21.34 -10.91 -13.91
N LEU A 279 20.81 -10.19 -12.91
CA LEU A 279 19.41 -9.71 -12.93
C LEU A 279 19.18 -8.78 -14.12
N ARG A 280 20.02 -7.75 -14.29
CA ARG A 280 19.84 -6.70 -15.30
C ARG A 280 19.96 -7.18 -16.73
N TYR A 281 20.91 -8.06 -17.03
CA TYR A 281 21.25 -8.45 -18.40
C TYR A 281 20.74 -9.82 -18.82
N SER A 282 20.28 -10.66 -17.88
CA SER A 282 19.80 -12.00 -18.17
C SER A 282 18.35 -12.22 -17.73
N LEU A 283 18.06 -12.14 -16.42
CA LEU A 283 16.77 -12.59 -15.88
C LEU A 283 15.63 -11.61 -16.19
N ILE A 284 15.85 -10.31 -15.99
CA ILE A 284 14.83 -9.29 -16.26
C ILE A 284 14.44 -9.25 -17.74
N PRO A 285 15.39 -9.18 -18.72
CA PRO A 285 15.04 -9.21 -20.13
C PRO A 285 14.35 -10.52 -20.57
N ALA A 286 14.73 -11.66 -20.01
CA ALA A 286 14.08 -12.93 -20.29
C ALA A 286 12.62 -12.96 -19.82
N LEU A 287 12.35 -12.38 -18.66
CA LEU A 287 10.99 -12.29 -18.13
C LEU A 287 10.14 -11.26 -18.89
N GLN A 288 10.75 -10.14 -19.31
CA GLN A 288 10.09 -9.14 -20.16
C GLN A 288 9.69 -9.68 -21.53
N ALA A 289 10.46 -10.63 -22.07
CA ALA A 289 10.12 -11.28 -23.34
C ALA A 289 8.97 -12.29 -23.22
N GLN A 290 8.60 -12.71 -22.02
CA GLN A 290 7.46 -13.59 -21.75
C GLN A 290 6.15 -12.81 -21.52
N LEU A 291 6.24 -11.54 -21.18
CA LEU A 291 5.13 -10.58 -21.04
C LEU A 291 4.70 -10.02 -22.40
#